data_5fa7eda44b998bc5b52439bb5cdb94c9
#
_entry.id   5fa7eda44b998bc5b52439bb5cdb94c9
#
_cell.length_a   1.000
_cell.length_b   1.000
_cell.length_c   1.000
_cell.angle_alpha   90.00
_cell.angle_beta   90.00
_cell.angle_gamma   90.00
#
_symmetry.space_group_name_H-M   'P 1'
#
loop_
_entity.id
_entity.type
_entity.pdbx_description
1 polymer ?
#
loop_
_entity_poly.entity_id
_entity_poly.type
_entity_poly.pdbx_seq_one_letter_code
_entity_poly.pdbx_strand_id
1 'polypeptide(L)'
;MSIAAAAGTSALAVPACSEAGKEPEKRPNIVLIVADDLGIGDVSLYSGSELVQTPRIDSLGRAGRQFDCAYATSATSTPSRLALFTGMYPWRAGASILPGDAPLIIDTAANTLPKMLQNLGYATGAIGKWHLGMGYGRLDWNQHISPEANTVGFDYTNIIPATVDRVPCVYVENGDVVNLDPNDPITIDYENELPGEKNAINSPELMEMRWHHGHQGTIINGIPRIGHMTGGKSALWDDSTMAEYFLSKAKIFVTENADKPFFLYYGLHEPHVPRTAGAAFKGKTSLGPRGDVIAEADWCVGQIVDHLDSLGVLDNTLIIFTSDNGAVLQDGYQDEAIELAHQQGYDPNDGLRGGKYSLFDGGTHIPFIAYWKGHIKPSVSKACFCQMDLYATLADILGGSAPERLDSKAYPEVLIGNDTLKGRETLILEAQGRLALKEGDYVLIPAYSGSNENPTTIDFGLNPEVTLWNLANDRSQKESISKDNKELTDKMMQSFKNIVGKAYVSDFEAEELH
;
A
#
# COMPACT_ATOMS: atom_id res chain seq x y z
N MET A 1 -61.08 41.23 58.10
CA MET A 1 -61.62 41.45 56.74
C MET A 1 -60.46 41.91 55.87
N SER A 2 -59.91 41.01 55.09
CA SER A 2 -58.89 41.35 54.07
C SER A 2 -59.13 40.44 52.90
N ILE A 3 -59.41 41.08 51.75
CA ILE A 3 -59.72 40.44 50.51
C ILE A 3 -58.38 40.21 49.79
N ALA A 4 -58.07 38.94 49.46
CA ALA A 4 -56.93 38.58 48.64
C ALA A 4 -57.36 38.56 47.15
N ALA A 5 -56.70 39.34 46.33
CA ALA A 5 -56.83 39.30 44.87
C ALA A 5 -55.90 38.25 44.25
N ALA A 6 -56.49 37.32 43.52
CA ALA A 6 -55.72 36.32 42.74
C ALA A 6 -55.39 36.92 41.37
N ALA A 7 -54.13 37.02 41.09
CA ALA A 7 -53.62 37.36 39.70
C ALA A 7 -53.36 36.06 38.91
N GLY A 8 -54.19 35.84 37.92
CA GLY A 8 -53.99 34.74 36.95
C GLY A 8 -52.93 35.10 35.93
N THR A 9 -51.84 34.35 35.88
CA THR A 9 -50.85 34.38 34.83
C THR A 9 -51.21 33.33 33.77
N SER A 10 -51.70 33.79 32.61
CA SER A 10 -51.86 32.95 31.41
C SER A 10 -50.50 32.74 30.79
N ALA A 11 -49.99 31.52 30.86
CA ALA A 11 -48.82 31.07 30.14
C ALA A 11 -49.20 30.83 28.65
N LEU A 12 -48.68 31.63 27.74
CA LEU A 12 -48.72 31.38 26.31
C LEU A 12 -47.80 30.19 26.02
N ALA A 13 -48.39 29.06 25.64
CA ALA A 13 -47.64 27.92 25.10
C ALA A 13 -47.13 28.27 23.71
N VAL A 14 -45.80 28.43 23.57
CA VAL A 14 -45.12 28.49 22.30
C VAL A 14 -45.07 27.06 21.77
N PRO A 15 -45.57 26.75 20.55
CA PRO A 15 -45.37 25.43 19.98
C PRO A 15 -43.88 25.24 19.71
N ALA A 16 -43.26 24.26 20.36
CA ALA A 16 -41.96 23.77 20.00
C ALA A 16 -42.06 23.16 18.59
N CYS A 17 -41.50 23.86 17.61
CA CYS A 17 -41.21 23.22 16.33
C CYS A 17 -40.26 22.05 16.61
N SER A 18 -40.79 20.82 16.55
CA SER A 18 -39.96 19.64 16.43
C SER A 18 -39.15 19.77 15.15
N GLU A 19 -37.86 20.05 15.25
CA GLU A 19 -36.96 19.73 14.16
C GLU A 19 -37.18 18.25 13.86
N ALA A 20 -37.75 17.97 12.67
CA ALA A 20 -37.83 16.63 12.13
C ALA A 20 -36.41 16.08 12.15
N GLY A 21 -36.17 15.06 12.99
CA GLY A 21 -34.86 14.47 13.15
C GLY A 21 -34.36 14.01 11.79
N LYS A 22 -33.28 14.63 11.32
CA LYS A 22 -32.47 14.00 10.29
C LYS A 22 -32.09 12.63 10.83
N GLU A 23 -32.47 11.57 10.12
CA GLU A 23 -31.89 10.26 10.42
C GLU A 23 -30.37 10.43 10.50
N PRO A 24 -29.70 9.82 11.50
CA PRO A 24 -28.26 9.92 11.60
C PRO A 24 -27.66 9.46 10.26
N GLU A 25 -26.86 10.33 9.66
CA GLU A 25 -26.25 10.08 8.37
C GLU A 25 -25.52 8.72 8.43
N LYS A 26 -25.89 7.79 7.57
CA LYS A 26 -25.36 6.41 7.59
C LYS A 26 -23.87 6.49 7.31
N ARG A 27 -23.03 5.99 8.22
CA ARG A 27 -21.57 5.94 7.99
C ARG A 27 -21.26 5.26 6.66
N PRO A 28 -20.32 5.80 5.86
CA PRO A 28 -19.96 5.20 4.58
C PRO A 28 -19.26 3.86 4.79
N ASN A 29 -19.42 2.96 3.84
CA ASN A 29 -18.48 1.86 3.68
C ASN A 29 -17.14 2.41 3.19
N ILE A 30 -16.06 1.68 3.45
CA ILE A 30 -14.72 2.06 3.00
C ILE A 30 -14.10 0.87 2.28
N VAL A 31 -13.67 1.08 1.05
CA VAL A 31 -12.90 0.11 0.26
C VAL A 31 -11.54 0.73 -0.04
N LEU A 32 -10.49 0.18 0.54
CA LEU A 32 -9.11 0.59 0.33
C LEU A 32 -8.41 -0.45 -0.52
N ILE A 33 -8.14 -0.12 -1.77
CA ILE A 33 -7.46 -0.96 -2.74
C ILE A 33 -6.01 -0.51 -2.84
N VAL A 34 -5.08 -1.39 -2.53
CA VAL A 34 -3.64 -1.11 -2.55
C VAL A 34 -2.95 -2.06 -3.51
N ALA A 35 -2.48 -1.53 -4.63
CA ALA A 35 -1.67 -2.26 -5.60
C ALA A 35 -0.24 -2.49 -5.06
N ASP A 36 0.50 -3.40 -5.70
CA ASP A 36 1.83 -3.84 -5.30
C ASP A 36 2.85 -3.51 -6.40
N ASP A 37 3.77 -2.59 -6.15
CA ASP A 37 4.76 -2.10 -7.12
C ASP A 37 4.15 -1.40 -8.35
N LEU A 38 2.99 -0.78 -8.23
CA LEU A 38 2.33 -0.04 -9.30
C LEU A 38 2.83 1.41 -9.30
N GLY A 39 3.50 1.82 -10.36
CA GLY A 39 3.94 3.20 -10.52
C GLY A 39 2.84 4.14 -11.01
N ILE A 40 3.10 5.43 -10.91
CA ILE A 40 2.16 6.45 -11.40
C ILE A 40 1.97 6.36 -12.91
N GLY A 41 3.00 5.96 -13.65
CA GLY A 41 2.97 5.76 -15.11
C GLY A 41 2.21 4.51 -15.56
N ASP A 42 1.98 3.55 -14.65
CA ASP A 42 1.19 2.35 -14.92
C ASP A 42 -0.34 2.64 -14.94
N VAL A 43 -0.78 3.80 -14.48
CA VAL A 43 -2.18 4.21 -14.50
C VAL A 43 -2.42 5.22 -15.62
N SER A 44 -3.21 4.85 -16.63
CA SER A 44 -3.39 5.66 -17.83
C SER A 44 -4.02 7.04 -17.56
N LEU A 45 -4.73 7.22 -16.46
CA LEU A 45 -5.24 8.51 -16.01
C LEU A 45 -4.13 9.54 -15.76
N TYR A 46 -2.98 9.10 -15.26
CA TYR A 46 -1.82 9.95 -14.96
C TYR A 46 -0.89 10.11 -16.16
N SER A 47 -0.50 9.00 -16.78
CA SER A 47 0.49 8.99 -17.87
C SER A 47 -0.08 9.34 -19.24
N GLY A 48 -1.39 9.17 -19.45
CA GLY A 48 -1.99 9.23 -20.78
C GLY A 48 -1.51 8.11 -21.72
N SER A 49 -0.85 7.07 -21.21
CA SER A 49 -0.30 5.99 -22.00
C SER A 49 -1.39 5.17 -22.70
N GLU A 50 -1.17 4.85 -23.97
CA GLU A 50 -1.99 3.90 -24.72
C GLU A 50 -1.47 2.46 -24.62
N LEU A 51 -0.26 2.27 -24.10
CA LEU A 51 0.41 0.97 -23.98
C LEU A 51 -0.15 0.13 -22.83
N VAL A 52 -0.49 0.79 -21.71
CA VAL A 52 -1.23 0.21 -20.59
C VAL A 52 -2.47 1.06 -20.38
N GLN A 53 -3.62 0.44 -20.44
CA GLN A 53 -4.90 1.11 -20.23
C GLN A 53 -5.56 0.56 -18.96
N THR A 54 -5.94 1.49 -18.09
CA THR A 54 -6.61 1.21 -16.81
C THR A 54 -7.99 1.86 -16.75
N PRO A 55 -8.91 1.51 -17.67
CA PRO A 55 -10.17 2.24 -17.86
C PRO A 55 -11.06 2.24 -16.62
N ARG A 56 -10.99 1.22 -15.77
CA ARG A 56 -11.81 1.11 -14.57
C ARG A 56 -11.25 2.00 -13.44
N ILE A 57 -9.95 1.97 -13.22
CA ILE A 57 -9.24 2.86 -12.29
C ILE A 57 -9.39 4.31 -12.76
N ASP A 58 -9.20 4.58 -14.05
CA ASP A 58 -9.38 5.90 -14.67
C ASP A 58 -10.79 6.45 -14.45
N SER A 59 -11.80 5.58 -14.57
CA SER A 59 -13.20 5.98 -14.34
C SER A 59 -13.44 6.45 -12.91
N LEU A 60 -12.84 5.78 -11.91
CA LEU A 60 -12.90 6.22 -10.52
C LEU A 60 -12.26 7.60 -10.34
N GLY A 61 -11.08 7.82 -10.94
CA GLY A 61 -10.38 9.11 -10.85
C GLY A 61 -11.11 10.25 -11.56
N ARG A 62 -11.68 9.99 -12.74
CA ARG A 62 -12.49 10.98 -13.47
C ARG A 62 -13.80 11.32 -12.77
N ALA A 63 -14.41 10.37 -12.07
CA ALA A 63 -15.65 10.58 -11.32
C ALA A 63 -15.40 11.06 -9.87
N GLY A 64 -14.20 10.89 -9.36
CA GLY A 64 -13.77 11.26 -8.02
C GLY A 64 -12.65 12.30 -8.03
N ARG A 65 -11.65 12.08 -7.17
CA ARG A 65 -10.49 12.96 -7.04
C ARG A 65 -9.21 12.20 -7.34
N GLN A 66 -8.47 12.69 -8.32
CA GLN A 66 -7.10 12.32 -8.61
C GLN A 66 -6.15 13.19 -7.79
N PHE A 67 -5.10 12.61 -7.22
CA PHE A 67 -4.06 13.35 -6.51
C PHE A 67 -2.77 13.37 -7.33
N ASP A 68 -2.28 14.57 -7.67
CA ASP A 68 -1.01 14.75 -8.38
C ASP A 68 0.20 14.73 -7.44
N CYS A 69 -0.02 14.81 -6.12
CA CYS A 69 1.03 14.85 -5.10
C CYS A 69 0.68 13.87 -3.97
N ALA A 70 0.75 12.57 -4.25
CA ALA A 70 0.48 11.55 -3.25
C ALA A 70 1.69 10.65 -3.01
N TYR A 71 1.94 10.30 -1.75
CA TYR A 71 3.14 9.58 -1.33
C TYR A 71 2.85 8.39 -0.43
N ALA A 72 3.62 7.32 -0.65
CA ALA A 72 3.92 6.33 0.37
C ALA A 72 5.03 6.87 1.30
N THR A 73 5.19 6.28 2.48
CA THR A 73 6.28 6.64 3.39
C THR A 73 7.59 5.95 3.06
N SER A 74 7.51 4.84 2.33
CA SER A 74 8.65 4.01 1.97
C SER A 74 8.57 3.53 0.52
N ALA A 75 9.74 3.36 -0.09
CA ALA A 75 9.90 2.80 -1.43
C ALA A 75 9.86 1.26 -1.43
N THR A 76 9.30 0.63 -0.38
CA THR A 76 9.15 -0.82 -0.26
C THR A 76 7.91 -1.21 0.54
N SER A 77 7.36 -2.39 0.23
CA SER A 77 6.04 -2.86 0.66
C SER A 77 5.83 -2.93 2.17
N THR A 78 6.63 -3.71 2.91
CA THR A 78 6.41 -3.92 4.36
C THR A 78 6.42 -2.60 5.13
N PRO A 79 7.44 -1.73 4.98
CA PRO A 79 7.45 -0.45 5.69
C PRO A 79 6.27 0.45 5.30
N SER A 80 5.93 0.52 4.02
CA SER A 80 4.80 1.34 3.55
C SER A 80 3.47 0.87 4.14
N ARG A 81 3.19 -0.44 4.11
CA ARG A 81 1.95 -1.02 4.67
C ARG A 81 1.90 -0.91 6.19
N LEU A 82 3.04 -1.00 6.88
CA LEU A 82 3.13 -0.72 8.32
C LEU A 82 2.66 0.69 8.64
N ALA A 83 3.17 1.69 7.92
CA ALA A 83 2.77 3.08 8.10
C ALA A 83 1.29 3.31 7.80
N LEU A 84 0.75 2.69 6.76
CA LEU A 84 -0.66 2.77 6.39
C LEU A 84 -1.59 2.35 7.53
N PHE A 85 -1.30 1.23 8.21
CA PHE A 85 -2.17 0.71 9.26
C PHE A 85 -1.90 1.31 10.64
N THR A 86 -0.66 1.74 10.91
CA THR A 86 -0.29 2.26 12.24
C THR A 86 -0.34 3.78 12.34
N GLY A 87 -0.33 4.51 11.22
CA GLY A 87 -0.19 5.97 11.20
C GLY A 87 1.17 6.48 11.69
N MET A 88 2.19 5.62 11.71
CA MET A 88 3.54 5.91 12.19
C MET A 88 4.57 5.71 11.08
N TYR A 89 5.64 6.50 11.09
CA TYR A 89 6.75 6.26 10.18
C TYR A 89 7.41 4.89 10.44
N PRO A 90 7.66 4.08 9.38
CA PRO A 90 8.16 2.72 9.51
C PRO A 90 9.58 2.64 10.07
N TRP A 91 10.41 3.65 9.80
CA TRP A 91 11.78 3.73 10.33
C TRP A 91 11.83 3.85 11.85
N ARG A 92 10.76 4.32 12.53
CA ARG A 92 10.67 4.33 13.98
C ARG A 92 10.65 2.92 14.60
N ALA A 93 10.13 1.95 13.83
CA ALA A 93 10.10 0.54 14.21
C ALA A 93 11.27 -0.27 13.62
N GLY A 94 12.18 0.36 12.87
CA GLY A 94 13.25 -0.33 12.15
C GLY A 94 12.71 -1.31 11.11
N ALA A 95 11.57 -0.98 10.49
CA ALA A 95 10.90 -1.86 9.54
C ALA A 95 11.72 -2.03 8.26
N SER A 96 11.81 -3.26 7.78
CA SER A 96 12.40 -3.65 6.51
C SER A 96 11.52 -4.66 5.80
N ILE A 97 11.85 -5.02 4.57
CA ILE A 97 11.15 -6.06 3.82
C ILE A 97 11.23 -7.39 4.59
N LEU A 98 10.07 -7.98 4.85
CA LEU A 98 9.97 -9.23 5.62
C LEU A 98 9.99 -10.47 4.71
N PRO A 99 10.62 -11.58 5.14
CA PRO A 99 10.41 -12.89 4.55
C PRO A 99 8.98 -13.40 4.83
N GLY A 100 8.57 -14.47 4.13
CA GLY A 100 7.21 -15.01 4.24
C GLY A 100 6.89 -15.66 5.58
N ASP A 101 7.89 -16.07 6.33
CA ASP A 101 7.77 -16.69 7.67
C ASP A 101 8.11 -15.74 8.83
N ALA A 102 8.18 -14.44 8.55
CA ALA A 102 8.50 -13.44 9.57
C ALA A 102 7.41 -13.34 10.65
N PRO A 103 7.78 -13.01 11.90
CA PRO A 103 6.82 -12.67 12.94
C PRO A 103 6.05 -11.40 12.60
N LEU A 104 4.85 -11.25 13.19
CA LEU A 104 4.04 -10.03 13.04
C LEU A 104 4.82 -8.81 13.55
N ILE A 105 5.02 -7.83 12.65
CA ILE A 105 5.77 -6.61 12.97
C ILE A 105 4.93 -5.56 13.70
N ILE A 106 3.61 -5.60 13.57
CA ILE A 106 2.70 -4.69 14.27
C ILE A 106 2.56 -5.14 15.73
N ASP A 107 2.82 -4.23 16.65
CA ASP A 107 2.52 -4.48 18.07
C ASP A 107 1.01 -4.73 18.23
N THR A 108 0.66 -5.89 18.79
CA THR A 108 -0.74 -6.28 19.00
C THR A 108 -1.51 -5.36 19.94
N ALA A 109 -0.80 -4.59 20.79
CA ALA A 109 -1.37 -3.56 21.64
C ALA A 109 -1.56 -2.22 20.91
N ALA A 110 -0.99 -2.04 19.74
CA ALA A 110 -1.10 -0.78 18.99
C ALA A 110 -2.55 -0.49 18.58
N ASN A 111 -2.91 0.78 18.63
CA ASN A 111 -4.09 1.28 17.98
C ASN A 111 -3.80 1.38 16.47
N THR A 112 -4.53 0.63 15.69
CA THR A 112 -4.38 0.59 14.23
C THR A 112 -5.60 1.18 13.54
N LEU A 113 -5.48 1.55 12.28
CA LEU A 113 -6.61 2.00 11.46
C LEU A 113 -7.78 1.00 11.49
N PRO A 114 -7.59 -0.32 11.25
CA PRO A 114 -8.71 -1.26 11.33
C PRO A 114 -9.32 -1.36 12.74
N LYS A 115 -8.53 -1.34 13.82
CA LYS A 115 -9.08 -1.29 15.19
C LYS A 115 -9.91 -0.04 15.45
N MET A 116 -9.46 1.11 14.98
CA MET A 116 -10.22 2.36 15.09
C MET A 116 -11.58 2.21 14.39
N LEU A 117 -11.60 1.61 13.20
CA LEU A 117 -12.84 1.37 12.46
C LEU A 117 -13.74 0.32 13.14
N GLN A 118 -13.19 -0.76 13.70
CA GLN A 118 -13.95 -1.71 14.53
C GLN A 118 -14.63 -1.01 15.71
N ASN A 119 -13.89 -0.12 16.41
CA ASN A 119 -14.43 0.65 17.53
C ASN A 119 -15.59 1.57 17.11
N LEU A 120 -15.66 1.96 15.85
CA LEU A 120 -16.77 2.69 15.24
C LEU A 120 -17.90 1.78 14.72
N GLY A 121 -17.80 0.47 14.91
CA GLY A 121 -18.82 -0.50 14.51
C GLY A 121 -18.71 -0.99 13.06
N TYR A 122 -17.57 -0.81 12.42
CA TYR A 122 -17.32 -1.39 11.09
C TYR A 122 -17.03 -2.88 11.19
N ALA A 123 -17.58 -3.66 10.26
CA ALA A 123 -17.04 -4.97 9.93
C ALA A 123 -15.77 -4.78 9.12
N THR A 124 -14.68 -5.45 9.48
CA THR A 124 -13.37 -5.20 8.87
C THR A 124 -12.81 -6.46 8.20
N GLY A 125 -12.37 -6.35 6.96
CA GLY A 125 -11.80 -7.46 6.18
C GLY A 125 -10.46 -7.11 5.55
N ALA A 126 -9.49 -8.04 5.65
CA ALA A 126 -8.22 -7.98 4.92
C ALA A 126 -8.14 -9.11 3.91
N ILE A 127 -8.03 -8.77 2.62
CA ILE A 127 -8.04 -9.74 1.54
C ILE A 127 -6.91 -9.42 0.58
N GLY A 128 -6.10 -10.44 0.23
CA GLY A 128 -4.97 -10.32 -0.66
C GLY A 128 -3.61 -10.21 0.03
N LYS A 129 -2.71 -9.38 -0.47
CA LYS A 129 -1.35 -9.21 0.07
C LYS A 129 -1.36 -8.59 1.46
N TRP A 130 -0.68 -9.27 2.40
CA TRP A 130 -0.46 -8.79 3.77
C TRP A 130 0.92 -8.19 3.97
N HIS A 131 1.96 -8.99 3.93
CA HIS A 131 3.38 -8.62 4.03
C HIS A 131 3.80 -7.89 5.32
N LEU A 132 3.14 -8.18 6.45
CA LEU A 132 3.44 -7.58 7.75
C LEU A 132 3.78 -8.63 8.83
N GLY A 133 4.05 -9.87 8.37
CA GLY A 133 4.40 -10.98 9.25
C GLY A 133 3.20 -11.57 9.98
N MET A 134 3.43 -12.70 10.65
CA MET A 134 2.44 -13.48 11.39
C MET A 134 3.13 -14.21 12.54
N GLY A 135 2.41 -14.48 13.64
CA GLY A 135 2.96 -15.17 14.80
C GLY A 135 4.00 -14.36 15.58
N TYR A 136 4.66 -15.01 16.51
CA TYR A 136 5.67 -14.40 17.40
C TYR A 136 7.12 -14.85 17.15
N GLY A 137 7.33 -15.76 16.21
CA GLY A 137 8.66 -16.32 15.95
C GLY A 137 8.60 -17.29 14.79
N ARG A 138 9.37 -18.39 14.86
CA ARG A 138 9.32 -19.43 13.85
C ARG A 138 7.92 -20.05 13.80
N LEU A 139 7.28 -19.98 12.62
CA LEU A 139 5.91 -20.44 12.42
C LEU A 139 5.84 -21.95 12.18
N ASP A 140 4.83 -22.60 12.76
CA ASP A 140 4.36 -23.90 12.32
C ASP A 140 3.15 -23.72 11.42
N TRP A 141 3.37 -23.82 10.12
CA TRP A 141 2.34 -23.65 9.09
C TRP A 141 1.27 -24.74 9.09
N ASN A 142 1.43 -25.77 9.93
CA ASN A 142 0.52 -26.88 10.08
C ASN A 142 -0.46 -26.70 11.26
N GLN A 143 -0.36 -25.59 11.96
CA GLN A 143 -1.21 -25.21 13.07
C GLN A 143 -1.87 -23.86 12.82
N HIS A 144 -2.88 -23.52 13.62
CA HIS A 144 -3.44 -22.19 13.63
C HIS A 144 -2.40 -21.15 14.01
N ILE A 145 -2.26 -20.10 13.20
CA ILE A 145 -1.26 -19.05 13.35
C ILE A 145 -1.90 -17.84 14.05
N SER A 146 -1.34 -17.44 15.18
CA SER A 146 -1.72 -16.25 15.92
C SER A 146 -0.48 -15.69 16.65
N PRO A 147 -0.31 -14.33 16.76
CA PRO A 147 -1.17 -13.29 16.17
C PRO A 147 -1.02 -13.19 14.65
N GLU A 148 -2.04 -12.65 13.99
CA GLU A 148 -2.02 -12.31 12.57
C GLU A 148 -2.89 -11.07 12.31
N ALA A 149 -3.36 -10.81 11.10
CA ALA A 149 -4.12 -9.61 10.76
C ALA A 149 -5.42 -9.44 11.59
N ASN A 150 -6.05 -10.54 12.04
CA ASN A 150 -7.21 -10.45 12.96
C ASN A 150 -6.83 -9.73 14.27
N THR A 151 -5.65 -10.00 14.80
CA THR A 151 -5.21 -9.43 16.09
C THR A 151 -5.02 -7.92 16.01
N VAL A 152 -4.78 -7.39 14.83
CA VAL A 152 -4.56 -5.95 14.61
C VAL A 152 -5.78 -5.21 14.10
N GLY A 153 -6.94 -5.88 14.07
CA GLY A 153 -8.22 -5.21 13.87
C GLY A 153 -9.01 -5.62 12.64
N PHE A 154 -8.77 -6.80 12.07
CA PHE A 154 -9.61 -7.35 11.02
C PHE A 154 -10.47 -8.50 11.54
N ASP A 155 -11.79 -8.43 11.32
CA ASP A 155 -12.74 -9.48 11.71
C ASP A 155 -12.62 -10.71 10.81
N TYR A 156 -12.27 -10.49 9.54
CA TYR A 156 -12.06 -11.53 8.54
C TYR A 156 -10.75 -11.30 7.79
N THR A 157 -10.00 -12.37 7.58
CA THR A 157 -8.76 -12.34 6.78
C THR A 157 -8.72 -13.48 5.78
N ASN A 158 -8.30 -13.19 4.55
CA ASN A 158 -7.90 -14.18 3.56
C ASN A 158 -6.73 -13.60 2.76
N ILE A 159 -5.52 -14.02 3.09
CA ILE A 159 -4.30 -13.31 2.73
C ILE A 159 -3.22 -14.25 2.18
N ILE A 160 -2.27 -13.68 1.43
CA ILE A 160 -0.93 -14.26 1.29
C ILE A 160 -0.01 -13.63 2.34
N PRO A 161 0.85 -14.43 3.00
CA PRO A 161 1.69 -13.97 4.12
C PRO A 161 2.64 -12.82 3.77
N ALA A 162 3.25 -12.88 2.58
CA ALA A 162 4.19 -11.86 2.08
C ALA A 162 3.87 -11.47 0.63
N THR A 163 4.78 -11.74 -0.29
CA THR A 163 4.66 -11.48 -1.73
C THR A 163 4.58 -12.80 -2.50
N VAL A 164 4.08 -12.73 -3.73
CA VAL A 164 3.88 -13.93 -4.56
C VAL A 164 5.17 -14.63 -4.95
N ASP A 165 6.31 -13.97 -4.85
CA ASP A 165 7.65 -14.53 -5.14
C ASP A 165 8.29 -15.29 -3.95
N ARG A 166 7.61 -15.38 -2.80
CA ARG A 166 8.12 -15.94 -1.55
C ARG A 166 7.35 -17.17 -1.09
N VAL A 167 8.07 -18.11 -0.48
CA VAL A 167 7.43 -19.19 0.26
C VAL A 167 6.94 -18.70 1.63
N PRO A 168 5.86 -19.28 2.22
CA PRO A 168 5.02 -20.35 1.67
C PRO A 168 4.05 -19.84 0.59
N CYS A 169 3.87 -20.63 -0.46
CA CYS A 169 2.95 -20.33 -1.53
C CYS A 169 1.54 -20.85 -1.22
N VAL A 170 0.93 -20.31 -0.16
CA VAL A 170 -0.39 -20.73 0.36
C VAL A 170 -1.25 -19.53 0.72
N TYR A 171 -2.57 -19.71 0.64
CA TYR A 171 -3.52 -18.78 1.24
C TYR A 171 -3.69 -19.09 2.73
N VAL A 172 -3.84 -18.04 3.53
CA VAL A 172 -4.17 -18.15 4.95
C VAL A 172 -5.49 -17.45 5.20
N GLU A 173 -6.47 -18.18 5.74
CA GLU A 173 -7.79 -17.66 6.09
C GLU A 173 -7.98 -17.70 7.60
N ASN A 174 -8.14 -16.53 8.23
CA ASN A 174 -8.29 -16.40 9.68
C ASN A 174 -7.27 -17.18 10.50
N GLY A 175 -6.00 -17.17 10.08
CA GLY A 175 -4.89 -17.85 10.75
C GLY A 175 -4.67 -19.31 10.36
N ASP A 176 -5.51 -19.89 9.54
CA ASP A 176 -5.38 -21.27 9.08
C ASP A 176 -4.97 -21.35 7.61
N VAL A 177 -4.03 -22.25 7.28
CA VAL A 177 -3.66 -22.51 5.89
C VAL A 177 -4.82 -23.19 5.16
N VAL A 178 -5.27 -22.60 4.06
CA VAL A 178 -6.39 -23.10 3.26
C VAL A 178 -6.02 -24.42 2.58
N ASN A 179 -6.92 -25.41 2.66
CA ASN A 179 -6.80 -26.73 2.02
C ASN A 179 -5.56 -27.55 2.45
N LEU A 180 -5.04 -27.32 3.64
CA LEU A 180 -3.90 -28.08 4.15
C LEU A 180 -4.28 -29.55 4.39
N ASP A 181 -3.48 -30.48 3.84
CA ASP A 181 -3.56 -31.90 4.18
C ASP A 181 -2.63 -32.19 5.37
N PRO A 182 -3.14 -32.66 6.52
CA PRO A 182 -2.30 -33.01 7.68
C PRO A 182 -1.28 -34.11 7.40
N ASN A 183 -1.50 -34.92 6.35
CA ASN A 183 -0.57 -35.98 5.95
C ASN A 183 0.57 -35.51 5.02
N ASP A 184 0.50 -34.27 4.54
CA ASP A 184 1.54 -33.63 3.72
C ASP A 184 1.93 -32.28 4.35
N PRO A 185 2.61 -32.30 5.53
CA PRO A 185 2.89 -31.10 6.31
C PRO A 185 3.87 -30.17 5.59
N ILE A 186 3.63 -28.86 5.75
CA ILE A 186 4.47 -27.80 5.22
C ILE A 186 5.72 -27.65 6.09
N THR A 187 6.88 -27.58 5.43
CA THR A 187 8.15 -27.17 6.04
C THR A 187 8.73 -26.01 5.23
N ILE A 188 9.16 -24.96 5.93
CA ILE A 188 9.77 -23.74 5.35
C ILE A 188 11.15 -23.53 5.97
N ASP A 189 12.11 -23.14 5.13
CA ASP A 189 13.42 -22.65 5.56
C ASP A 189 13.90 -21.54 4.62
N TYR A 190 14.36 -20.42 5.18
CA TYR A 190 14.88 -19.29 4.40
C TYR A 190 16.41 -19.29 4.28
N GLU A 191 17.09 -20.18 5.03
CA GLU A 191 18.55 -20.24 5.08
C GLU A 191 19.10 -21.48 4.38
N ASN A 192 18.37 -22.61 4.45
CA ASN A 192 18.87 -23.91 4.00
C ASN A 192 17.91 -24.61 3.05
N GLU A 193 18.48 -25.29 2.05
CA GLU A 193 17.72 -26.20 1.19
C GLU A 193 17.12 -27.35 2.02
N LEU A 194 15.90 -27.73 1.65
CA LEU A 194 15.19 -28.82 2.30
C LEU A 194 15.43 -30.15 1.58
N PRO A 195 15.51 -31.28 2.32
CA PRO A 195 15.70 -32.59 1.71
C PRO A 195 14.63 -32.92 0.68
N GLY A 196 15.05 -33.23 -0.54
CA GLY A 196 14.16 -33.64 -1.63
C GLY A 196 13.41 -32.50 -2.35
N GLU A 197 13.64 -31.24 -1.97
CA GLU A 197 13.06 -30.10 -2.68
C GLU A 197 13.61 -29.99 -4.11
N LYS A 198 12.83 -29.37 -4.98
CA LYS A 198 13.20 -28.99 -6.33
C LYS A 198 13.36 -27.47 -6.38
N ASN A 199 14.58 -26.99 -6.64
CA ASN A 199 14.89 -25.58 -6.70
C ASN A 199 15.54 -25.20 -8.03
N ALA A 200 15.74 -23.89 -8.26
CA ALA A 200 16.27 -23.38 -9.52
C ALA A 200 17.71 -23.88 -9.84
N ILE A 201 18.45 -24.33 -8.85
CA ILE A 201 19.84 -24.79 -8.99
C ILE A 201 19.89 -26.28 -9.29
N ASN A 202 19.11 -27.09 -8.54
CA ASN A 202 19.17 -28.56 -8.64
C ASN A 202 18.21 -29.15 -9.69
N SER A 203 17.23 -28.39 -10.16
CA SER A 203 16.17 -28.84 -11.10
C SER A 203 15.79 -27.76 -12.12
N PRO A 204 16.75 -27.12 -12.81
CA PRO A 204 16.48 -25.99 -13.70
C PRO A 204 15.56 -26.34 -14.87
N GLU A 205 15.43 -27.61 -15.23
CA GLU A 205 14.53 -28.12 -16.29
C GLU A 205 13.05 -28.01 -15.92
N LEU A 206 12.72 -27.81 -14.64
CA LEU A 206 11.34 -27.64 -14.18
C LEU A 206 10.85 -26.19 -14.24
N MET A 207 11.73 -25.25 -14.58
CA MET A 207 11.36 -23.83 -14.63
C MET A 207 10.61 -23.50 -15.93
N GLU A 208 9.40 -22.99 -15.79
CA GLU A 208 8.63 -22.31 -16.84
C GLU A 208 8.98 -20.81 -16.91
N MET A 209 9.26 -20.20 -15.74
CA MET A 209 9.76 -18.83 -15.61
C MET A 209 11.18 -18.86 -15.05
N ARG A 210 12.10 -18.16 -15.71
CA ARG A 210 13.51 -18.12 -15.28
C ARG A 210 13.73 -16.98 -14.29
N TRP A 211 14.53 -17.25 -13.26
CA TRP A 211 15.00 -16.20 -12.35
C TRP A 211 16.17 -15.41 -12.96
N HIS A 212 16.32 -14.17 -12.49
CA HIS A 212 17.43 -13.29 -12.84
C HIS A 212 18.39 -13.09 -11.64
N HIS A 213 17.85 -12.78 -10.48
CA HIS A 213 18.59 -12.62 -9.22
C HIS A 213 17.67 -12.90 -8.03
N GLY A 214 18.25 -13.41 -6.93
CA GLY A 214 17.56 -13.58 -5.64
C GLY A 214 16.48 -14.68 -5.55
N HIS A 215 15.97 -15.18 -6.67
CA HIS A 215 14.84 -16.11 -6.73
C HIS A 215 15.29 -17.52 -7.15
N GLN A 216 16.15 -18.14 -6.38
CA GLN A 216 16.73 -19.44 -6.72
C GLN A 216 16.28 -20.60 -5.81
N GLY A 217 15.29 -20.35 -4.94
CA GLY A 217 14.73 -21.34 -4.02
C GLY A 217 13.76 -22.31 -4.71
N THR A 218 12.83 -22.84 -3.94
CA THR A 218 11.92 -23.92 -4.38
C THR A 218 11.10 -23.54 -5.59
N ILE A 219 11.03 -24.42 -6.58
CA ILE A 219 10.17 -24.26 -7.76
C ILE A 219 8.76 -24.72 -7.41
N ILE A 220 7.80 -23.81 -7.49
CA ILE A 220 6.37 -24.05 -7.31
C ILE A 220 5.64 -23.53 -8.55
N ASN A 221 4.81 -24.37 -9.17
CA ASN A 221 4.12 -24.06 -10.43
C ASN A 221 5.06 -23.62 -11.56
N GLY A 222 6.25 -24.25 -11.67
CA GLY A 222 7.24 -23.87 -12.66
C GLY A 222 8.01 -22.57 -12.38
N ILE A 223 7.78 -21.95 -11.21
CA ILE A 223 8.33 -20.65 -10.82
C ILE A 223 9.23 -20.82 -9.59
N PRO A 224 10.53 -20.47 -9.67
CA PRO A 224 11.41 -20.51 -8.51
C PRO A 224 11.11 -19.33 -7.57
N ARG A 225 11.14 -19.59 -6.26
CA ARG A 225 10.76 -18.61 -5.22
C ARG A 225 11.97 -18.17 -4.39
N ILE A 226 11.76 -17.17 -3.55
CA ILE A 226 12.67 -16.84 -2.45
C ILE A 226 12.32 -17.75 -1.27
N GLY A 227 13.35 -18.47 -0.74
CA GLY A 227 13.20 -19.43 0.34
C GLY A 227 12.89 -20.86 -0.15
N HIS A 228 12.83 -21.77 0.80
CA HIS A 228 12.73 -23.21 0.58
C HIS A 228 11.46 -23.77 1.22
N MET A 229 10.74 -24.62 0.49
CA MET A 229 9.46 -25.21 0.92
C MET A 229 9.35 -26.66 0.47
N THR A 230 8.81 -27.50 1.36
CA THR A 230 8.35 -28.86 1.02
C THR A 230 6.99 -29.13 1.66
N GLY A 231 6.25 -30.09 1.11
CA GLY A 231 4.90 -30.44 1.58
C GLY A 231 3.82 -29.43 1.18
N GLY A 232 2.62 -29.61 1.72
CA GLY A 232 1.47 -28.72 1.51
C GLY A 232 0.94 -28.67 0.08
N LYS A 233 1.10 -29.73 -0.71
CA LYS A 233 0.74 -29.76 -2.14
C LYS A 233 -0.71 -29.34 -2.42
N SER A 234 -1.64 -29.78 -1.57
CA SER A 234 -3.06 -29.44 -1.70
C SER A 234 -3.39 -27.99 -1.34
N ALA A 235 -2.50 -27.33 -0.59
CA ALA A 235 -2.64 -25.95 -0.15
C ALA A 235 -1.96 -24.94 -1.08
N LEU A 236 -1.11 -25.38 -2.01
CA LEU A 236 -0.42 -24.49 -2.94
C LEU A 236 -1.43 -23.70 -3.77
N TRP A 237 -1.23 -22.39 -3.87
CA TRP A 237 -2.02 -21.57 -4.79
C TRP A 237 -1.71 -21.88 -6.26
N ASP A 238 -2.61 -21.49 -7.13
CA ASP A 238 -2.36 -21.38 -8.57
C ASP A 238 -2.13 -19.90 -8.91
N ASP A 239 -0.93 -19.56 -9.37
CA ASP A 239 -0.53 -18.19 -9.67
C ASP A 239 -1.46 -17.54 -10.70
N SER A 240 -1.94 -18.29 -11.68
CA SER A 240 -2.78 -17.78 -12.76
C SER A 240 -4.23 -17.51 -12.36
N THR A 241 -4.67 -17.95 -11.19
CA THR A 241 -6.04 -17.79 -10.69
C THR A 241 -6.13 -16.94 -9.43
N MET A 242 -5.00 -16.44 -8.95
CA MET A 242 -4.93 -15.71 -7.67
C MET A 242 -5.78 -14.44 -7.67
N ALA A 243 -5.77 -13.67 -8.76
CA ALA A 243 -6.58 -12.47 -8.89
C ALA A 243 -8.08 -12.77 -8.76
N GLU A 244 -8.58 -13.78 -9.47
CA GLU A 244 -9.98 -14.23 -9.38
C GLU A 244 -10.32 -14.78 -7.99
N TYR A 245 -9.39 -15.51 -7.37
CA TYR A 245 -9.58 -16.05 -6.02
C TYR A 245 -9.81 -14.92 -5.01
N PHE A 246 -8.92 -13.93 -4.93
CA PHE A 246 -9.08 -12.81 -4.00
C PHE A 246 -10.27 -11.92 -4.34
N LEU A 247 -10.55 -11.71 -5.63
CA LEU A 247 -11.75 -11.01 -6.06
C LEU A 247 -13.03 -11.70 -5.55
N SER A 248 -13.08 -13.03 -5.62
CA SER A 248 -14.22 -13.80 -5.11
C SER A 248 -14.39 -13.63 -3.60
N LYS A 249 -13.30 -13.68 -2.83
CA LYS A 249 -13.30 -13.48 -1.37
C LYS A 249 -13.73 -12.05 -0.99
N ALA A 250 -13.25 -11.06 -1.74
CA ALA A 250 -13.64 -9.66 -1.55
C ALA A 250 -15.14 -9.45 -1.80
N LYS A 251 -15.69 -10.03 -2.87
CA LYS A 251 -17.13 -9.99 -3.18
C LYS A 251 -17.97 -10.66 -2.10
N ILE A 252 -17.53 -11.82 -1.59
CA ILE A 252 -18.22 -12.53 -0.49
C ILE A 252 -18.25 -11.65 0.74
N PHE A 253 -17.10 -11.11 1.17
CA PHE A 253 -17.02 -10.22 2.34
C PHE A 253 -17.97 -9.01 2.23
N VAL A 254 -17.98 -8.34 1.07
CA VAL A 254 -18.87 -7.20 0.81
C VAL A 254 -20.33 -7.62 0.87
N THR A 255 -20.69 -8.75 0.26
CA THR A 255 -22.06 -9.27 0.27
C THR A 255 -22.56 -9.57 1.69
N GLU A 256 -21.73 -10.22 2.50
CA GLU A 256 -22.08 -10.61 3.88
C GLU A 256 -22.18 -9.41 4.84
N ASN A 257 -21.64 -8.26 4.45
CA ASN A 257 -21.62 -7.05 5.28
C ASN A 257 -22.35 -5.85 4.67
N ALA A 258 -23.12 -6.05 3.58
CA ALA A 258 -23.78 -4.96 2.84
C ALA A 258 -24.84 -4.20 3.64
N ASP A 259 -25.36 -4.77 4.74
CA ASP A 259 -26.39 -4.19 5.60
C ASP A 259 -25.83 -3.29 6.73
N LYS A 260 -24.52 -3.25 6.94
CA LYS A 260 -23.82 -2.49 7.98
C LYS A 260 -22.57 -1.81 7.40
N PRO A 261 -22.00 -0.81 8.10
CA PRO A 261 -20.73 -0.24 7.65
C PRO A 261 -19.62 -1.29 7.63
N PHE A 262 -18.86 -1.33 6.55
CA PHE A 262 -17.70 -2.22 6.43
C PHE A 262 -16.45 -1.48 5.94
N PHE A 263 -15.30 -2.00 6.32
CA PHE A 263 -13.99 -1.65 5.82
C PHE A 263 -13.37 -2.86 5.14
N LEU A 264 -13.15 -2.76 3.85
CA LEU A 264 -12.41 -3.76 3.08
C LEU A 264 -11.02 -3.19 2.74
N TYR A 265 -9.96 -3.81 3.25
CA TYR A 265 -8.62 -3.70 2.70
C TYR A 265 -8.46 -4.77 1.62
N TYR A 266 -8.31 -4.34 0.38
CA TYR A 266 -8.06 -5.22 -0.76
C TYR A 266 -6.64 -4.99 -1.27
N GLY A 267 -5.70 -5.80 -0.79
CA GLY A 267 -4.30 -5.80 -1.19
C GLY A 267 -4.12 -6.58 -2.48
N LEU A 268 -4.09 -5.90 -3.62
CA LEU A 268 -3.72 -6.52 -4.88
C LEU A 268 -2.28 -7.03 -4.81
N HIS A 269 -1.97 -8.09 -5.53
CA HIS A 269 -0.60 -8.61 -5.67
C HIS A 269 0.04 -8.15 -6.98
N GLU A 270 -0.72 -7.52 -7.86
CA GLU A 270 -0.26 -6.99 -9.13
C GLU A 270 0.26 -5.55 -8.99
N PRO A 271 1.23 -5.18 -9.83
CA PRO A 271 2.00 -5.98 -10.79
C PRO A 271 3.33 -6.54 -10.22
N HIS A 272 3.38 -6.93 -8.93
CA HIS A 272 4.57 -7.56 -8.33
C HIS A 272 4.96 -8.85 -9.06
N VAL A 273 6.24 -9.13 -9.12
CA VAL A 273 6.77 -10.38 -9.69
C VAL A 273 6.47 -11.59 -8.79
N PRO A 274 6.34 -12.81 -9.35
CA PRO A 274 6.24 -13.18 -10.76
C PRO A 274 4.92 -12.73 -11.38
N ARG A 275 4.99 -12.24 -12.61
CA ARG A 275 3.82 -11.68 -13.30
C ARG A 275 3.11 -12.77 -14.10
N THR A 276 2.05 -13.31 -13.53
CA THR A 276 1.30 -14.45 -14.05
C THR A 276 -0.18 -14.10 -14.17
N ALA A 277 -0.53 -13.46 -15.26
CA ALA A 277 -1.92 -13.11 -15.53
C ALA A 277 -2.79 -14.33 -15.80
N GLY A 278 -4.03 -14.27 -15.40
CA GLY A 278 -5.06 -15.25 -15.75
C GLY A 278 -5.27 -15.39 -17.26
N ALA A 279 -5.84 -16.50 -17.68
CA ALA A 279 -5.98 -16.85 -19.11
C ALA A 279 -6.71 -15.78 -19.94
N ALA A 280 -7.60 -15.00 -19.32
CA ALA A 280 -8.33 -13.93 -19.99
C ALA A 280 -7.43 -12.72 -20.34
N PHE A 281 -6.32 -12.53 -19.63
CA PHE A 281 -5.43 -11.38 -19.75
C PHE A 281 -4.07 -11.71 -20.37
N LYS A 282 -3.62 -12.95 -20.24
CA LYS A 282 -2.33 -13.41 -20.77
C LYS A 282 -2.18 -13.12 -22.27
N GLY A 283 -1.13 -12.37 -22.64
CA GLY A 283 -0.83 -12.00 -24.03
C GLY A 283 -1.77 -10.95 -24.62
N LYS A 284 -2.44 -10.14 -23.80
CA LYS A 284 -3.40 -9.12 -24.27
C LYS A 284 -2.77 -7.75 -24.45
N THR A 285 -1.62 -7.50 -23.85
CA THR A 285 -0.93 -6.22 -23.97
C THR A 285 0.40 -6.34 -24.69
N SER A 286 0.86 -5.24 -25.27
CA SER A 286 2.17 -5.19 -25.95
C SER A 286 3.34 -5.11 -24.96
N LEU A 287 3.07 -4.85 -23.69
CA LEU A 287 4.07 -4.83 -22.61
C LEU A 287 4.25 -6.22 -21.93
N GLY A 288 3.71 -7.28 -22.57
CA GLY A 288 3.88 -8.65 -22.09
C GLY A 288 3.32 -8.88 -20.68
N PRO A 289 3.95 -9.78 -19.88
CA PRO A 289 3.43 -10.16 -18.57
C PRO A 289 3.12 -8.98 -17.65
N ARG A 290 3.95 -7.91 -17.65
CA ARG A 290 3.68 -6.73 -16.81
C ARG A 290 2.39 -6.03 -17.20
N GLY A 291 2.21 -5.74 -18.47
CA GLY A 291 0.99 -5.09 -18.95
C GLY A 291 -0.25 -5.95 -18.74
N ASP A 292 -0.11 -7.26 -18.93
CA ASP A 292 -1.21 -8.22 -18.77
C ASP A 292 -1.74 -8.24 -17.32
N VAL A 293 -0.86 -8.27 -16.31
CA VAL A 293 -1.28 -8.27 -14.90
C VAL A 293 -1.82 -6.90 -14.46
N ILE A 294 -1.35 -5.78 -15.06
CA ILE A 294 -1.94 -4.46 -14.80
C ILE A 294 -3.37 -4.40 -15.35
N ALA A 295 -3.61 -4.93 -16.55
CA ALA A 295 -4.96 -5.02 -17.11
C ALA A 295 -5.89 -5.90 -16.26
N GLU A 296 -5.36 -6.97 -15.67
CA GLU A 296 -6.10 -7.83 -14.73
C GLU A 296 -6.41 -7.11 -13.42
N ALA A 297 -5.46 -6.35 -12.86
CA ALA A 297 -5.68 -5.51 -11.67
C ALA A 297 -6.78 -4.46 -11.92
N ASP A 298 -6.75 -3.77 -13.06
CA ASP A 298 -7.80 -2.82 -13.46
C ASP A 298 -9.18 -3.49 -13.54
N TRP A 299 -9.23 -4.70 -14.13
CA TRP A 299 -10.46 -5.49 -14.18
C TRP A 299 -10.95 -5.85 -12.77
N CYS A 300 -10.08 -6.28 -11.85
CA CYS A 300 -10.43 -6.58 -10.47
C CYS A 300 -11.04 -5.35 -9.77
N VAL A 301 -10.44 -4.17 -9.93
CA VAL A 301 -11.00 -2.91 -9.41
C VAL A 301 -12.40 -2.67 -9.97
N GLY A 302 -12.57 -2.81 -11.28
CA GLY A 302 -13.87 -2.66 -11.92
C GLY A 302 -14.92 -3.64 -11.38
N GLN A 303 -14.54 -4.89 -11.18
CA GLN A 303 -15.43 -5.93 -10.68
C GLN A 303 -15.90 -5.70 -9.24
N ILE A 304 -15.06 -5.10 -8.37
CA ILE A 304 -15.48 -4.70 -7.02
C ILE A 304 -16.46 -3.53 -7.10
N VAL A 305 -16.20 -2.52 -7.93
CA VAL A 305 -17.12 -1.39 -8.14
C VAL A 305 -18.48 -1.86 -8.65
N ASP A 306 -18.50 -2.71 -9.67
CA ASP A 306 -19.74 -3.27 -10.22
C ASP A 306 -20.51 -4.09 -9.19
N HIS A 307 -19.79 -4.81 -8.32
CA HIS A 307 -20.40 -5.58 -7.25
C HIS A 307 -21.05 -4.69 -6.18
N LEU A 308 -20.35 -3.61 -5.74
CA LEU A 308 -20.91 -2.60 -4.84
C LEU A 308 -22.17 -1.95 -5.42
N ASP A 309 -22.16 -1.65 -6.71
CA ASP A 309 -23.32 -1.08 -7.41
C ASP A 309 -24.49 -2.08 -7.46
N SER A 310 -24.21 -3.33 -7.78
CA SER A 310 -25.23 -4.40 -7.84
C SER A 310 -25.93 -4.66 -6.51
N LEU A 311 -25.23 -4.40 -5.40
CA LEU A 311 -25.78 -4.49 -4.03
C LEU A 311 -26.47 -3.20 -3.57
N GLY A 312 -26.41 -2.13 -4.38
CA GLY A 312 -26.98 -0.82 -4.05
C GLY A 312 -26.25 -0.08 -2.92
N VAL A 313 -24.98 -0.42 -2.66
CA VAL A 313 -24.17 0.21 -1.59
C VAL A 313 -23.08 1.15 -2.12
N LEU A 314 -22.86 1.21 -3.44
CA LEU A 314 -21.81 2.03 -4.06
C LEU A 314 -21.94 3.51 -3.70
N ASP A 315 -23.16 4.06 -3.68
CA ASP A 315 -23.42 5.48 -3.41
C ASP A 315 -22.99 5.89 -1.99
N ASN A 316 -23.02 4.96 -1.03
CA ASN A 316 -22.53 5.17 0.33
C ASN A 316 -21.19 4.47 0.58
N THR A 317 -20.30 4.43 -0.39
CA THR A 317 -18.98 3.80 -0.27
C THR A 317 -17.88 4.79 -0.68
N LEU A 318 -16.94 5.05 0.23
CA LEU A 318 -15.69 5.71 -0.07
C LEU A 318 -14.72 4.65 -0.62
N ILE A 319 -14.34 4.80 -1.89
CA ILE A 319 -13.35 3.94 -2.54
C ILE A 319 -12.04 4.72 -2.64
N ILE A 320 -10.95 4.12 -2.18
CA ILE A 320 -9.59 4.65 -2.29
C ILE A 320 -8.77 3.62 -3.07
N PHE A 321 -8.14 4.07 -4.15
CA PHE A 321 -7.18 3.28 -4.92
C PHE A 321 -5.80 3.92 -4.80
N THR A 322 -4.77 3.11 -4.50
CA THR A 322 -3.39 3.56 -4.38
C THR A 322 -2.42 2.40 -4.60
N SER A 323 -1.11 2.67 -4.53
CA SER A 323 -0.03 1.67 -4.53
C SER A 323 0.78 1.75 -3.25
N ASP A 324 1.50 0.70 -2.88
CA ASP A 324 2.35 0.71 -1.70
C ASP A 324 3.72 1.37 -1.91
N ASN A 325 4.24 1.37 -3.13
CA ASN A 325 5.47 2.07 -3.54
C ASN A 325 5.50 2.25 -5.06
N GLY A 326 6.53 2.91 -5.56
CA GLY A 326 6.75 3.09 -6.99
C GLY A 326 7.12 1.79 -7.71
N ALA A 327 7.10 1.84 -9.03
CA ALA A 327 7.31 0.68 -9.89
C ALA A 327 8.77 0.24 -9.98
N VAL A 328 8.94 -1.03 -10.34
CA VAL A 328 10.19 -1.62 -10.79
C VAL A 328 9.92 -2.56 -11.97
N LEU A 329 10.76 -2.52 -12.99
CA LEU A 329 10.63 -3.41 -14.15
C LEU A 329 11.30 -4.75 -13.90
N GLN A 330 12.56 -4.73 -13.42
CA GLN A 330 13.34 -5.92 -13.13
C GLN A 330 13.43 -6.17 -11.63
N ASP A 331 12.77 -7.20 -11.15
CA ASP A 331 12.76 -7.56 -9.73
C ASP A 331 12.89 -9.08 -9.51
N GLY A 332 13.84 -9.68 -10.21
CA GLY A 332 14.27 -11.05 -9.95
C GLY A 332 13.89 -12.11 -10.97
N TYR A 333 13.04 -11.80 -11.97
CA TYR A 333 12.67 -12.74 -13.03
C TYR A 333 12.97 -12.22 -14.42
N GLN A 334 13.13 -13.13 -15.38
CA GLN A 334 13.33 -12.84 -16.81
C GLN A 334 11.97 -12.88 -17.51
N ASP A 335 11.20 -11.78 -17.40
CA ASP A 335 9.86 -11.66 -17.95
C ASP A 335 9.74 -10.59 -19.06
N GLU A 336 10.89 -10.17 -19.62
CA GLU A 336 11.02 -9.21 -20.74
C GLU A 336 10.49 -7.80 -20.43
N ALA A 337 10.19 -7.47 -19.15
CA ALA A 337 9.57 -6.19 -18.80
C ALA A 337 10.47 -4.98 -19.13
N ILE A 338 11.78 -5.07 -18.90
CA ILE A 338 12.74 -4.00 -19.28
C ILE A 338 12.82 -3.85 -20.79
N GLU A 339 13.01 -4.96 -21.50
CA GLU A 339 13.19 -4.96 -22.96
C GLU A 339 11.97 -4.37 -23.66
N LEU A 340 10.77 -4.81 -23.29
CA LEU A 340 9.51 -4.33 -23.86
C LEU A 340 9.23 -2.87 -23.52
N ALA A 341 9.52 -2.45 -22.29
CA ALA A 341 9.39 -1.06 -21.89
C ALA A 341 10.31 -0.14 -22.69
N HIS A 342 11.59 -0.50 -22.83
CA HIS A 342 12.56 0.28 -23.62
C HIS A 342 12.20 0.32 -25.11
N GLN A 343 11.79 -0.80 -25.70
CA GLN A 343 11.41 -0.87 -27.12
C GLN A 343 10.24 0.04 -27.45
N GLN A 344 9.32 0.23 -26.52
CA GLN A 344 8.09 1.00 -26.71
C GLN A 344 8.14 2.40 -26.08
N GLY A 345 9.25 2.77 -25.43
CA GLY A 345 9.37 4.05 -24.73
C GLY A 345 8.42 4.17 -23.54
N TYR A 346 8.12 3.05 -22.88
CA TYR A 346 7.26 3.00 -21.71
C TYR A 346 8.05 3.26 -20.43
N ASP A 347 7.49 4.13 -19.57
CA ASP A 347 8.05 4.42 -18.25
C ASP A 347 6.97 4.24 -17.17
N PRO A 348 7.08 3.22 -16.31
CA PRO A 348 6.10 2.94 -15.28
C PRO A 348 6.04 4.00 -14.17
N ASN A 349 7.06 4.88 -14.07
CA ASN A 349 7.11 5.98 -13.12
C ASN A 349 6.88 7.35 -13.77
N ASP A 350 6.50 7.42 -15.05
CA ASP A 350 6.13 8.63 -15.80
C ASP A 350 7.18 9.75 -15.70
N GLY A 351 8.43 9.44 -15.96
CA GLY A 351 9.55 10.39 -15.93
C GLY A 351 10.05 10.77 -14.54
N LEU A 352 9.49 10.23 -13.48
CA LEU A 352 10.05 10.35 -12.13
C LEU A 352 11.31 9.50 -12.01
N ARG A 353 12.38 10.07 -11.46
CA ARG A 353 13.62 9.34 -11.24
C ARG A 353 13.47 8.28 -10.17
N GLY A 354 14.14 7.15 -10.34
CA GLY A 354 14.11 6.02 -9.41
C GLY A 354 12.89 5.13 -9.62
N GLY A 355 12.44 4.53 -8.54
CA GLY A 355 11.34 3.57 -8.46
C GLY A 355 11.41 2.82 -7.14
N LYS A 356 10.82 1.64 -7.04
CA LYS A 356 10.99 0.77 -5.87
C LYS A 356 12.45 0.74 -5.41
N TYR A 357 12.70 0.78 -4.11
CA TYR A 357 14.03 0.85 -3.47
C TYR A 357 14.76 2.21 -3.52
N SER A 358 14.23 3.22 -4.20
CA SER A 358 14.88 4.49 -4.43
C SER A 358 14.46 5.59 -3.46
N LEU A 359 15.41 6.45 -3.08
CA LEU A 359 15.15 7.70 -2.35
C LEU A 359 14.68 8.85 -3.28
N PHE A 360 14.79 8.67 -4.59
CA PHE A 360 14.22 9.60 -5.56
C PHE A 360 12.69 9.51 -5.60
N ASP A 361 12.07 10.51 -6.16
CA ASP A 361 10.61 10.72 -6.12
C ASP A 361 9.83 9.51 -6.65
N GLY A 362 10.32 8.84 -7.71
CA GLY A 362 9.70 7.64 -8.28
C GLY A 362 9.60 6.45 -7.31
N GLY A 363 10.31 6.46 -6.19
CA GLY A 363 10.22 5.39 -5.18
C GLY A 363 8.97 5.43 -4.33
N THR A 364 8.48 6.64 -4.04
CA THR A 364 7.39 6.86 -3.09
C THR A 364 6.24 7.69 -3.61
N HIS A 365 6.39 8.35 -4.76
CA HIS A 365 5.32 9.08 -5.42
C HIS A 365 4.40 8.09 -6.15
N ILE A 366 3.20 7.91 -5.61
CA ILE A 366 2.28 6.83 -6.00
C ILE A 366 0.99 7.38 -6.58
N PRO A 367 0.26 6.61 -7.42
CA PRO A 367 -1.09 6.97 -7.78
C PRO A 367 -2.00 6.93 -6.55
N PHE A 368 -2.90 7.91 -6.44
CA PHE A 368 -3.88 7.98 -5.38
C PHE A 368 -5.16 8.58 -5.91
N ILE A 369 -6.25 7.84 -5.78
CA ILE A 369 -7.59 8.21 -6.25
C ILE A 369 -8.57 8.01 -5.10
N ALA A 370 -9.45 8.98 -4.87
CA ALA A 370 -10.55 8.87 -3.93
C ALA A 370 -11.89 9.11 -4.65
N TYR A 371 -12.84 8.20 -4.47
CA TYR A 371 -14.18 8.28 -5.04
C TYR A 371 -15.24 8.06 -3.95
N TRP A 372 -16.20 8.98 -3.88
CA TRP A 372 -17.39 8.80 -3.04
C TRP A 372 -18.53 9.62 -3.65
N LYS A 373 -19.50 8.94 -4.21
CA LYS A 373 -20.58 9.55 -4.98
C LYS A 373 -21.35 10.59 -4.15
N GLY A 374 -21.50 11.79 -4.71
CA GLY A 374 -22.21 12.88 -4.05
C GLY A 374 -21.41 13.62 -2.95
N HIS A 375 -20.30 13.08 -2.48
CA HIS A 375 -19.43 13.67 -1.45
C HIS A 375 -18.13 14.22 -2.03
N ILE A 376 -17.50 13.49 -2.95
CA ILE A 376 -16.29 13.93 -3.66
C ILE A 376 -16.70 14.40 -5.06
N LYS A 377 -16.37 15.64 -5.39
CA LYS A 377 -16.56 16.18 -6.74
C LYS A 377 -15.39 15.79 -7.65
N PRO A 378 -15.64 15.53 -8.95
CA PRO A 378 -14.57 15.33 -9.92
C PRO A 378 -13.56 16.47 -9.88
N SER A 379 -12.29 16.15 -9.59
CA SER A 379 -11.22 17.13 -9.44
C SER A 379 -9.84 16.48 -9.51
N VAL A 380 -8.83 17.33 -9.77
CA VAL A 380 -7.41 16.97 -9.62
C VAL A 380 -6.84 17.80 -8.49
N SER A 381 -6.39 17.13 -7.43
CA SER A 381 -5.79 17.76 -6.26
C SER A 381 -4.28 17.90 -6.42
N LYS A 382 -3.77 19.11 -6.19
CA LYS A 382 -2.31 19.39 -6.07
C LYS A 382 -1.84 19.39 -4.62
N ALA A 383 -2.76 19.24 -3.67
CA ALA A 383 -2.41 19.13 -2.27
C ALA A 383 -1.64 17.83 -2.02
N CYS A 384 -0.52 17.91 -1.31
CA CYS A 384 0.26 16.74 -0.97
C CYS A 384 -0.48 15.90 0.08
N PHE A 385 -0.61 14.60 -0.18
CA PHE A 385 -1.25 13.64 0.71
C PHE A 385 -0.38 12.41 0.87
N CYS A 386 -0.21 11.94 2.10
CA CYS A 386 0.49 10.69 2.37
C CYS A 386 -0.53 9.61 2.75
N GLN A 387 -0.37 8.40 2.19
CA GLN A 387 -1.29 7.30 2.55
C GLN A 387 -1.31 7.00 4.07
N MET A 388 -0.22 7.27 4.79
CA MET A 388 -0.16 7.20 6.26
C MET A 388 -1.20 8.13 6.91
N ASP A 389 -1.55 9.24 6.26
CA ASP A 389 -2.52 10.22 6.75
C ASP A 389 -3.97 9.75 6.68
N LEU A 390 -4.23 8.63 6.01
CA LEU A 390 -5.56 8.02 6.00
C LEU A 390 -6.07 7.70 7.40
N TYR A 391 -5.21 7.28 8.33
CA TYR A 391 -5.64 6.96 9.69
C TYR A 391 -6.27 8.19 10.38
N ALA A 392 -5.53 9.26 10.56
CA ALA A 392 -6.02 10.46 11.23
C ALA A 392 -7.16 11.13 10.44
N THR A 393 -7.08 11.10 9.10
CA THR A 393 -8.10 11.68 8.22
C THR A 393 -9.44 10.94 8.33
N LEU A 394 -9.43 9.61 8.29
CA LEU A 394 -10.66 8.81 8.45
C LEU A 394 -11.20 8.90 9.87
N ALA A 395 -10.33 8.95 10.90
CA ALA A 395 -10.77 9.19 12.27
C ALA A 395 -11.53 10.51 12.38
N ASP A 396 -11.03 11.59 11.80
CA ASP A 396 -11.69 12.90 11.81
C ASP A 396 -13.02 12.89 11.05
N ILE A 397 -13.05 12.35 9.82
CA ILE A 397 -14.28 12.26 8.99
C ILE A 397 -15.38 11.47 9.69
N LEU A 398 -15.02 10.40 10.39
CA LEU A 398 -15.98 9.44 10.96
C LEU A 398 -16.33 9.71 12.43
N GLY A 399 -15.73 10.74 13.05
CA GLY A 399 -15.88 11.03 14.46
C GLY A 399 -15.22 9.98 15.37
N GLY A 400 -14.17 9.35 14.88
CA GLY A 400 -13.30 8.44 15.63
C GLY A 400 -12.22 9.17 16.41
N SER A 401 -11.34 8.42 17.05
CA SER A 401 -10.17 8.98 17.74
C SER A 401 -8.87 8.42 17.16
N ALA A 402 -7.94 9.30 16.86
CA ALA A 402 -6.56 8.94 16.56
C ALA A 402 -5.71 9.17 17.82
N PRO A 403 -4.70 8.30 18.10
CA PRO A 403 -3.77 8.52 19.21
C PRO A 403 -3.01 9.85 19.06
N GLU A 404 -2.71 10.53 20.19
CA GLU A 404 -2.02 11.83 20.19
C GLU A 404 -0.60 11.78 19.59
N ARG A 405 0.05 10.61 19.62
CA ARG A 405 1.43 10.41 19.17
C ARG A 405 1.51 9.68 17.82
N LEU A 406 0.76 10.15 16.84
CA LEU A 406 0.87 9.66 15.47
C LEU A 406 1.73 10.59 14.61
N ASP A 407 2.40 10.00 13.62
CA ASP A 407 2.99 10.75 12.51
C ASP A 407 1.92 11.12 11.46
N SER A 408 0.82 10.35 11.41
CA SER A 408 -0.38 10.62 10.63
C SER A 408 -1.03 11.94 11.04
N LYS A 409 -1.48 12.73 10.07
CA LYS A 409 -2.18 14.00 10.26
C LYS A 409 -3.52 13.98 9.54
N ALA A 410 -4.53 14.63 10.13
CA ALA A 410 -5.85 14.71 9.54
C ALA A 410 -5.91 15.77 8.43
N TYR A 411 -6.37 15.36 7.25
CA TYR A 411 -6.61 16.23 6.09
C TYR A 411 -7.96 15.91 5.45
N PRO A 412 -9.10 15.99 6.19
CA PRO A 412 -10.40 15.62 5.65
C PRO A 412 -10.78 16.44 4.42
N GLU A 413 -10.56 17.76 4.46
CA GLU A 413 -10.87 18.65 3.32
C GLU A 413 -9.99 18.38 2.09
N VAL A 414 -8.77 17.87 2.27
CA VAL A 414 -7.91 17.45 1.14
C VAL A 414 -8.44 16.16 0.54
N LEU A 415 -8.89 15.21 1.37
CA LEU A 415 -9.36 13.92 0.88
C LEU A 415 -10.73 14.04 0.19
N ILE A 416 -11.71 14.71 0.81
CA ILE A 416 -13.09 14.72 0.34
C ILE A 416 -13.64 16.10 -0.03
N GLY A 417 -12.94 17.19 0.27
CA GLY A 417 -13.47 18.56 0.21
C GLY A 417 -12.81 19.46 -0.84
N ASN A 418 -11.95 20.36 -0.40
CA ASN A 418 -11.53 21.57 -1.12
C ASN A 418 -10.10 21.51 -1.65
N ASP A 419 -9.88 21.95 -2.90
CA ASP A 419 -8.59 21.97 -3.61
C ASP A 419 -7.66 23.13 -3.21
N THR A 420 -8.11 24.08 -2.37
CA THR A 420 -7.31 25.26 -2.00
C THR A 420 -6.31 24.99 -0.89
N LEU A 421 -6.34 23.82 -0.26
CA LEU A 421 -5.45 23.44 0.84
C LEU A 421 -4.15 22.86 0.32
N LYS A 422 -3.05 23.11 1.03
CA LYS A 422 -1.72 22.62 0.66
C LYS A 422 -1.48 21.15 1.02
N GLY A 423 -2.23 20.59 1.96
CA GLY A 423 -2.01 19.26 2.49
C GLY A 423 -0.75 19.14 3.35
N ARG A 424 -0.05 18.03 3.25
CA ARG A 424 1.15 17.73 4.03
C ARG A 424 2.37 18.50 3.48
N GLU A 425 2.98 19.34 4.30
CA GLU A 425 4.15 20.13 3.91
C GLU A 425 5.47 19.38 4.10
N THR A 426 5.56 18.50 5.09
CA THR A 426 6.80 17.80 5.47
C THR A 426 6.57 16.29 5.55
N LEU A 427 7.43 15.53 4.89
CA LEU A 427 7.38 14.08 4.85
C LEU A 427 8.80 13.51 4.90
N ILE A 428 9.02 12.51 5.74
CA ILE A 428 10.22 11.67 5.70
C ILE A 428 9.94 10.49 4.80
N LEU A 429 10.75 10.35 3.77
CA LEU A 429 10.74 9.24 2.82
C LEU A 429 11.79 8.21 3.23
N GLU A 430 11.50 6.95 3.03
CA GLU A 430 12.41 5.86 3.39
C GLU A 430 12.63 4.94 2.18
N ALA A 431 13.86 4.47 2.01
CA ALA A 431 14.23 3.42 1.10
C ALA A 431 15.36 2.58 1.67
N GLN A 432 15.12 1.29 1.89
CA GLN A 432 16.12 0.32 2.37
C GLN A 432 16.84 0.78 3.66
N GLY A 433 16.10 1.35 4.61
CA GLY A 433 16.63 1.87 5.87
C GLY A 433 17.28 3.26 5.79
N ARG A 434 17.34 3.86 4.61
CA ARG A 434 17.83 5.22 4.40
C ARG A 434 16.69 6.22 4.33
N LEU A 435 16.93 7.45 4.75
CA LEU A 435 15.89 8.46 4.91
C LEU A 435 16.18 9.70 4.06
N ALA A 436 15.13 10.31 3.55
CA ALA A 436 15.18 11.60 2.86
C ALA A 436 14.08 12.52 3.40
N LEU A 437 14.23 13.84 3.21
CA LEU A 437 13.25 14.83 3.59
C LEU A 437 12.60 15.44 2.36
N LYS A 438 11.27 15.36 2.27
CA LYS A 438 10.48 16.19 1.38
C LYS A 438 9.86 17.34 2.18
N GLU A 439 10.10 18.59 1.77
CA GLU A 439 9.49 19.78 2.36
C GLU A 439 9.02 20.72 1.24
N GLY A 440 7.70 20.87 1.10
CA GLY A 440 7.11 21.54 -0.06
C GLY A 440 7.52 20.86 -1.37
N ASP A 441 8.08 21.64 -2.30
CA ASP A 441 8.57 21.14 -3.58
C ASP A 441 10.02 20.65 -3.55
N TYR A 442 10.68 20.70 -2.40
CA TYR A 442 12.07 20.30 -2.27
C TYR A 442 12.22 18.89 -1.69
N VAL A 443 13.18 18.15 -2.24
CA VAL A 443 13.62 16.85 -1.69
C VAL A 443 15.11 16.94 -1.35
N LEU A 444 15.44 16.69 -0.10
CA LEU A 444 16.82 16.59 0.38
C LEU A 444 17.13 15.12 0.65
N ILE A 445 18.19 14.62 0.01
CA ILE A 445 18.75 13.30 0.28
C ILE A 445 20.10 13.50 0.97
N PRO A 446 20.26 13.04 2.24
CA PRO A 446 21.54 13.09 2.94
C PRO A 446 22.64 12.32 2.20
N ALA A 447 23.88 12.53 2.63
CA ALA A 447 25.00 11.76 2.11
C ALA A 447 24.91 10.30 2.55
N TYR A 448 24.98 9.38 1.59
CA TYR A 448 24.98 7.93 1.81
C TYR A 448 26.07 7.25 1.01
N SER A 449 26.72 6.27 1.63
CA SER A 449 27.64 5.36 0.96
C SER A 449 26.88 4.27 0.21
N GLY A 450 27.54 3.61 -0.73
CA GLY A 450 27.01 2.47 -1.48
C GLY A 450 27.00 2.68 -2.98
N SER A 451 26.52 1.69 -3.69
CA SER A 451 26.44 1.68 -5.15
C SER A 451 25.01 1.83 -5.63
N ASN A 452 24.81 2.63 -6.68
CA ASN A 452 23.56 2.68 -7.43
C ASN A 452 23.51 1.58 -8.52
N GLU A 453 24.63 0.89 -8.78
CA GLU A 453 24.65 -0.26 -9.67
C GLU A 453 24.09 -1.49 -8.95
N ASN A 454 23.00 -2.03 -9.47
CA ASN A 454 22.30 -3.16 -8.87
C ASN A 454 21.48 -3.93 -9.90
N PRO A 455 21.06 -5.18 -9.61
CA PRO A 455 20.34 -6.01 -10.57
C PRO A 455 18.96 -5.48 -10.99
N THR A 456 18.33 -4.59 -10.20
CA THR A 456 17.02 -4.02 -10.53
C THR A 456 17.09 -2.88 -11.53
N THR A 457 18.29 -2.38 -11.82
CA THR A 457 18.57 -1.21 -12.67
C THR A 457 17.99 0.12 -12.15
N ILE A 458 17.48 0.15 -10.95
CA ILE A 458 16.95 1.36 -10.30
C ILE A 458 18.10 2.18 -9.69
N ASP A 459 18.09 3.49 -9.94
CA ASP A 459 18.96 4.43 -9.23
C ASP A 459 18.44 4.62 -7.79
N PHE A 460 19.19 4.14 -6.81
CA PHE A 460 18.78 4.18 -5.40
C PHE A 460 18.87 5.58 -4.77
N GLY A 461 19.56 6.52 -5.41
CA GLY A 461 19.77 7.88 -4.91
C GLY A 461 20.91 8.00 -3.91
N LEU A 462 21.86 7.05 -3.92
CA LEU A 462 23.02 7.08 -3.04
C LEU A 462 24.08 8.03 -3.60
N ASN A 463 24.52 8.99 -2.78
CA ASN A 463 25.54 9.95 -3.14
C ASN A 463 26.39 10.26 -1.90
N PRO A 464 27.73 10.34 -2.02
CA PRO A 464 28.61 10.73 -0.91
C PRO A 464 28.46 12.19 -0.47
N GLU A 465 27.78 13.01 -1.25
CA GLU A 465 27.44 14.40 -0.92
C GLU A 465 25.93 14.53 -0.69
N VAL A 466 25.53 15.46 0.18
CA VAL A 466 24.11 15.84 0.35
C VAL A 466 23.60 16.42 -0.97
N THR A 467 22.45 15.96 -1.41
CA THR A 467 21.78 16.46 -2.61
C THR A 467 20.46 17.14 -2.28
N LEU A 468 20.12 18.18 -3.04
CA LEU A 468 18.86 18.92 -2.93
C LEU A 468 18.23 19.07 -4.31
N TRP A 469 16.94 18.79 -4.41
CA TRP A 469 16.17 18.76 -5.64
C TRP A 469 14.96 19.65 -5.52
N ASN A 470 14.60 20.37 -6.60
CA ASN A 470 13.38 21.18 -6.67
C ASN A 470 12.42 20.54 -7.68
N LEU A 471 11.43 19.80 -7.20
CA LEU A 471 10.50 19.03 -8.04
C LEU A 471 9.59 19.92 -8.90
N ALA A 472 9.33 21.16 -8.50
CA ALA A 472 8.54 22.10 -9.30
C ALA A 472 9.24 22.49 -10.60
N ASN A 473 10.58 22.53 -10.61
CA ASN A 473 11.39 22.92 -11.75
C ASN A 473 12.07 21.74 -12.44
N ASP A 474 12.32 20.66 -11.70
CA ASP A 474 13.01 19.46 -12.15
C ASP A 474 12.33 18.21 -11.56
N ARG A 475 11.16 17.87 -12.11
CA ARG A 475 10.37 16.70 -11.70
C ARG A 475 11.16 15.38 -11.82
N SER A 476 12.10 15.32 -12.76
CA SER A 476 12.91 14.14 -13.02
C SER A 476 14.22 14.10 -12.22
N GLN A 477 14.45 15.05 -11.33
CA GLN A 477 15.63 15.13 -10.45
C GLN A 477 16.96 14.91 -11.20
N LYS A 478 17.17 15.68 -12.27
CA LYS A 478 18.37 15.56 -13.14
C LYS A 478 19.56 16.30 -12.56
N GLU A 479 19.33 17.47 -11.93
CA GLU A 479 20.38 18.35 -11.46
C GLU A 479 20.15 18.74 -9.99
N SER A 480 21.08 18.32 -9.12
CA SER A 480 21.08 18.75 -7.72
C SER A 480 21.46 20.21 -7.61
N ILE A 481 20.66 20.97 -6.87
CA ILE A 481 20.86 22.40 -6.61
C ILE A 481 21.59 22.68 -5.28
N SER A 482 22.07 21.65 -4.59
CA SER A 482 22.65 21.76 -3.24
C SER A 482 23.86 22.70 -3.17
N LYS A 483 24.73 22.68 -4.21
CA LYS A 483 25.96 23.51 -4.24
C LYS A 483 25.65 24.99 -4.42
N ASP A 484 24.63 25.31 -5.22
CA ASP A 484 24.23 26.70 -5.51
C ASP A 484 23.24 27.26 -4.47
N ASN A 485 22.68 26.41 -3.62
CA ASN A 485 21.70 26.77 -2.60
C ASN A 485 22.09 26.25 -1.21
N LYS A 486 23.34 26.54 -0.81
CA LYS A 486 23.93 26.03 0.44
C LYS A 486 23.09 26.37 1.68
N GLU A 487 22.61 27.61 1.81
CA GLU A 487 21.81 28.05 2.96
C GLU A 487 20.52 27.23 3.09
N LEU A 488 19.79 27.00 1.98
CA LEU A 488 18.58 26.17 1.95
C LEU A 488 18.91 24.70 2.26
N THR A 489 20.00 24.18 1.71
CA THR A 489 20.47 22.80 1.95
C THR A 489 20.78 22.59 3.43
N ASP A 490 21.53 23.51 4.05
CA ASP A 490 21.89 23.45 5.48
C ASP A 490 20.63 23.56 6.37
N LYS A 491 19.69 24.44 6.03
CA LYS A 491 18.40 24.58 6.73
C LYS A 491 17.58 23.30 6.66
N MET A 492 17.43 22.72 5.48
CA MET A 492 16.66 21.49 5.30
C MET A 492 17.36 20.30 5.97
N MET A 493 18.69 20.24 5.94
CA MET A 493 19.43 19.20 6.67
C MET A 493 19.24 19.32 8.19
N GLN A 494 19.16 20.54 8.73
CA GLN A 494 18.85 20.76 10.13
C GLN A 494 17.39 20.34 10.45
N SER A 495 16.42 20.68 9.58
CA SER A 495 15.02 20.24 9.69
C SER A 495 14.93 18.70 9.70
N PHE A 496 15.62 18.06 8.76
CA PHE A 496 15.73 16.60 8.69
C PHE A 496 16.25 16.00 10.00
N LYS A 497 17.42 16.44 10.48
CA LYS A 497 18.03 15.96 11.73
C LYS A 497 17.11 16.17 12.96
N ASN A 498 16.39 17.27 13.01
CA ASN A 498 15.43 17.53 14.10
C ASN A 498 14.26 16.54 14.11
N ILE A 499 13.78 16.11 12.92
CA ILE A 499 12.65 15.17 12.80
C ILE A 499 13.11 13.74 13.09
N VAL A 500 14.20 13.31 12.47
CA VAL A 500 14.63 11.90 12.55
C VAL A 500 15.46 11.60 13.79
N GLY A 501 16.10 12.61 14.39
CA GLY A 501 16.89 12.45 15.60
C GLY A 501 18.00 11.40 15.44
N LYS A 502 18.05 10.45 16.38
CA LYS A 502 19.05 9.38 16.40
C LYS A 502 18.81 8.27 15.36
N ALA A 503 17.68 8.30 14.63
CA ALA A 503 17.42 7.31 13.57
C ALA A 503 18.30 7.55 12.33
N TYR A 504 18.87 8.74 12.20
CA TYR A 504 19.87 9.02 11.18
C TYR A 504 21.28 8.99 11.79
N VAL A 505 22.10 8.12 11.25
CA VAL A 505 23.56 8.11 11.46
C VAL A 505 24.17 8.28 10.07
N SER A 506 25.02 9.29 9.91
CA SER A 506 25.74 9.48 8.65
C SER A 506 26.74 8.35 8.45
N ASP A 507 26.75 7.74 7.28
CA ASP A 507 27.73 6.71 6.91
C ASP A 507 29.19 7.25 6.96
N PHE A 508 29.35 8.59 6.93
CA PHE A 508 30.65 9.27 6.90
C PHE A 508 31.08 9.83 8.27
N GLU A 509 30.14 10.09 9.19
CA GLU A 509 30.45 10.54 10.55
C GLU A 509 30.97 9.40 11.45
N ALA A 510 30.66 8.14 11.10
CA ALA A 510 31.13 6.97 11.82
C ALA A 510 32.62 6.66 11.61
N GLU A 511 33.21 7.14 10.51
CA GLU A 511 34.66 6.97 10.23
C GLU A 511 35.55 7.93 11.01
N GLU A 512 35.04 9.07 11.51
CA GLU A 512 35.81 10.03 12.33
C GLU A 512 35.93 9.62 13.81
N LEU A 513 35.23 8.57 14.26
CA LEU A 513 35.22 8.11 15.65
C LEU A 513 36.12 6.87 15.89
N HIS A 514 36.92 6.45 14.91
CA HIS A 514 37.95 5.41 15.00
C HIS A 514 39.32 6.00 14.64
#